data_89e5e5dfeff8b7090c89b35be37f02d4
#
_entry.id   89e5e5dfeff8b7090c89b35be37f02d4
#
_cell.length_a   1.000
_cell.length_b   1.000
_cell.length_c   1.000
_cell.angle_alpha   90.00
_cell.angle_beta   90.00
_cell.angle_gamma   90.00
#
_symmetry.space_group_name_H-M   'P 1'
#
loop_
_entity.id
_entity.type
_entity.pdbx_description
1 polymer ?
#
loop_
_entity_poly.entity_id
_entity_poly.type
_entity_poly.pdbx_seq_one_letter_code
_entity_poly.pdbx_strand_id
1 'polypeptide(L)'
;MCIRDSYHTASKMLAGGSIGSESSLGKIFWSELDHMMHQTALKILGASAELSNSSEHDAAQWIKGFMFSYGGPIYAGTNEIQKNIIAERLLGLPK
;
A
#
# COMPACT_ATOMS: atom_id res chain seq x y z
N MET A 1 7.26 -2.42 -3.40
CA MET A 1 7.31 -1.63 -4.63
C MET A 1 8.72 -1.13 -4.83
N CYS A 2 9.33 -1.46 -5.93
CA CYS A 2 10.71 -1.08 -6.22
C CYS A 2 10.74 0.33 -6.81
N ILE A 3 11.71 1.15 -6.45
CA ILE A 3 11.97 2.46 -7.06
C ILE A 3 11.99 2.35 -8.59
N ARG A 4 12.53 1.26 -9.10
CA ARG A 4 12.56 0.91 -10.53
C ARG A 4 11.16 0.88 -11.16
N ASP A 5 10.16 0.32 -10.49
CA ASP A 5 8.79 0.21 -11.04
C ASP A 5 8.12 1.59 -11.09
N SER A 6 8.38 2.43 -10.08
CA SER A 6 7.91 3.82 -10.07
C SER A 6 8.53 4.64 -11.21
N TYR A 7 9.83 4.52 -11.44
CA TYR A 7 10.51 5.17 -12.55
C TYR A 7 10.04 4.64 -13.91
N HIS A 8 9.79 3.35 -14.04
CA HIS A 8 9.25 2.76 -15.26
C HIS A 8 7.87 3.36 -15.60
N THR A 9 6.98 3.43 -14.61
CA THR A 9 5.65 4.02 -14.79
C THR A 9 5.74 5.50 -15.16
N ALA A 10 6.59 6.26 -14.48
CA ALA A 10 6.80 7.68 -14.78
C ALA A 10 7.36 7.90 -16.19
N SER A 11 8.34 7.08 -16.61
CA SER A 11 8.91 7.14 -17.96
C SER A 11 7.88 6.83 -19.04
N LYS A 12 6.99 5.87 -18.78
CA LYS A 12 5.89 5.52 -19.69
C LYS A 12 4.91 6.70 -19.87
N MET A 13 4.59 7.41 -18.78
CA MET A 13 3.77 8.63 -18.83
C MET A 13 4.43 9.75 -19.63
N LEU A 14 5.71 10.00 -19.37
CA LEU A 14 6.48 11.05 -20.08
C LEU A 14 6.59 10.76 -21.58
N ALA A 15 6.62 9.50 -21.97
CA ALA A 15 6.61 9.09 -23.37
C ALA A 15 5.22 9.17 -24.05
N GLY A 16 4.22 9.73 -23.38
CA GLY A 16 2.85 9.84 -23.90
C GLY A 16 2.02 8.55 -23.83
N GLY A 17 2.51 7.53 -23.11
CA GLY A 17 1.77 6.31 -22.85
C GLY A 17 0.71 6.48 -21.76
N SER A 18 -0.37 5.72 -21.85
CA SER A 18 -1.35 5.66 -20.76
C SER A 18 -0.88 4.74 -19.64
N ILE A 19 -1.17 5.11 -18.38
CA ILE A 19 -1.05 4.19 -17.26
C ILE A 19 -2.18 3.17 -17.39
N GLY A 20 -1.80 1.93 -17.60
CA GLY A 20 -2.75 0.82 -17.67
C GLY A 20 -3.14 0.28 -16.29
N SER A 21 -3.82 -0.86 -16.29
CA SER A 21 -4.21 -1.61 -15.09
C SER A 21 -3.01 -2.09 -14.24
N GLU A 22 -1.78 -1.91 -14.71
CA GLU A 22 -0.54 -2.16 -13.99
C GLU A 22 -0.45 -1.33 -12.68
N SER A 23 -1.03 -0.12 -12.67
CA SER A 23 -1.09 0.73 -11.48
C SER A 23 -1.89 0.10 -10.34
N SER A 24 -2.87 -0.75 -10.67
CA SER A 24 -3.66 -1.51 -9.69
C SER A 24 -2.81 -2.51 -8.91
N LEU A 25 -1.81 -3.13 -9.56
CA LEU A 25 -0.84 -3.99 -8.88
C LEU A 25 -0.02 -3.21 -7.85
N GLY A 26 0.47 -2.04 -8.25
CA GLY A 26 1.22 -1.16 -7.36
C GLY A 26 0.41 -0.74 -6.13
N LYS A 27 -0.86 -0.40 -6.32
CA LYS A 27 -1.76 0.00 -5.23
C LYS A 27 -2.01 -1.14 -4.24
N ILE A 28 -2.30 -2.35 -4.71
CA ILE A 28 -2.50 -3.52 -3.85
C ILE A 28 -1.22 -3.80 -3.06
N PHE A 29 -0.10 -3.92 -3.75
CA PHE A 29 1.19 -4.24 -3.13
C PHE A 29 1.57 -3.20 -2.06
N TRP A 30 1.47 -1.90 -2.39
CA TRP A 30 1.79 -0.83 -1.46
C TRP A 30 0.92 -0.88 -0.20
N SER A 31 -0.39 -1.01 -0.35
CA SER A 31 -1.32 -0.98 0.78
C SER A 31 -1.15 -2.18 1.72
N GLU A 32 -0.88 -3.36 1.17
CA GLU A 32 -0.63 -4.56 1.97
C GLU A 32 0.74 -4.51 2.65
N LEU A 33 1.76 -4.03 1.95
CA LEU A 33 3.11 -3.85 2.50
C LEU A 33 3.12 -2.85 3.65
N ASP A 34 2.49 -1.68 3.47
CA ASP A 34 2.39 -0.64 4.48
C ASP A 34 1.76 -1.18 5.78
N HIS A 35 0.63 -1.88 5.65
CA HIS A 35 -0.01 -2.51 6.80
C HIS A 35 0.88 -3.54 7.48
N MET A 36 1.56 -4.40 6.72
CA MET A 36 2.45 -5.44 7.23
C MET A 36 3.67 -4.85 7.93
N MET A 37 4.24 -3.77 7.40
CA MET A 37 5.37 -3.06 8.01
C MET A 37 5.00 -2.48 9.37
N HIS A 38 3.87 -1.78 9.46
CA HIS A 38 3.38 -1.22 10.71
C HIS A 38 3.06 -2.33 11.73
N GLN A 39 2.42 -3.40 11.30
CA GLN A 39 2.14 -4.55 12.17
C GLN A 39 3.43 -5.18 12.72
N THR A 40 4.46 -5.28 11.89
CA THR A 40 5.76 -5.81 12.31
C THR A 40 6.45 -4.87 13.29
N ALA A 41 6.39 -3.55 13.04
CA ALA A 41 6.94 -2.56 13.96
C ALA A 41 6.28 -2.64 15.36
N LEU A 42 4.95 -2.80 15.43
CA LEU A 42 4.25 -2.96 16.71
C LEU A 42 4.67 -4.24 17.44
N LYS A 43 4.92 -5.33 16.72
CA LYS A 43 5.43 -6.58 17.32
C LYS A 43 6.84 -6.39 17.90
N ILE A 44 7.70 -5.62 17.24
CA ILE A 44 9.05 -5.30 17.73
C ILE A 44 8.99 -4.41 18.95
N LEU A 45 8.10 -3.43 18.98
CA LEU A 45 7.91 -2.51 20.10
C LEU A 45 7.29 -3.21 21.34
N GLY A 46 6.59 -4.32 21.15
CA GLY A 46 5.99 -5.08 22.24
C GLY A 46 5.01 -4.23 23.06
N ALA A 47 5.10 -4.29 24.39
CA ALA A 47 4.22 -3.54 25.29
C ALA A 47 4.29 -2.02 25.12
N SER A 48 5.42 -1.48 24.66
CA SER A 48 5.58 -0.05 24.39
C SER A 48 4.68 0.44 23.26
N ALA A 49 4.23 -0.46 22.37
CA ALA A 49 3.32 -0.12 21.28
C ALA A 49 1.92 0.29 21.77
N GLU A 50 1.53 -0.11 22.97
CA GLU A 50 0.23 0.21 23.54
C GLU A 50 0.17 1.62 24.15
N LEU A 51 1.33 2.26 24.32
CA LEU A 51 1.46 3.56 24.97
C LEU A 51 1.41 4.68 23.94
N SER A 52 0.26 5.31 23.77
CA SER A 52 0.06 6.42 22.82
C SER A 52 0.85 7.70 23.13
N ASN A 53 1.40 7.83 24.34
CA ASN A 53 2.13 9.01 24.82
C ASN A 53 3.57 8.70 25.25
N SER A 54 4.16 7.58 24.85
CA SER A 54 5.54 7.31 25.21
C SER A 54 6.48 8.20 24.40
N SER A 55 7.33 8.95 25.08
CA SER A 55 8.43 9.69 24.46
C SER A 55 9.57 8.77 24.02
N GLU A 56 9.46 7.49 24.32
CA GLU A 56 10.46 6.49 23.96
C GLU A 56 10.12 5.87 22.60
N HIS A 57 11.09 5.94 21.69
CA HIS A 57 11.13 5.19 20.44
C HIS A 57 10.03 5.48 19.40
N ASP A 58 9.46 6.67 19.36
CA ASP A 58 8.42 7.03 18.39
C ASP A 58 7.21 6.07 18.36
N ALA A 59 6.98 5.31 19.44
CA ALA A 59 5.93 4.30 19.53
C ALA A 59 4.55 4.88 19.17
N ALA A 60 4.28 6.11 19.61
CA ALA A 60 3.04 6.82 19.27
C ALA A 60 2.86 7.05 17.76
N GLN A 61 3.95 7.25 17.03
CA GLN A 61 3.89 7.41 15.56
C GLN A 61 3.59 6.08 14.88
N TRP A 62 4.18 4.99 15.35
CA TRP A 62 3.96 3.66 14.80
C TRP A 62 2.53 3.17 15.01
N ILE A 63 1.95 3.38 16.20
CA ILE A 63 0.55 3.01 16.45
C ILE A 63 -0.41 3.85 15.60
N LYS A 64 -0.15 5.16 15.46
CA LYS A 64 -0.92 6.04 14.60
C LYS A 64 -0.83 5.62 13.13
N GLY A 65 0.37 5.31 12.65
CA GLY A 65 0.60 4.79 11.30
C GLY A 65 -0.11 3.45 11.08
N PHE A 66 -0.06 2.55 12.05
CA PHE A 66 -0.76 1.28 12.00
C PHE A 66 -2.27 1.46 11.83
N MET A 67 -2.89 2.33 12.64
CA MET A 67 -4.32 2.63 12.51
C MET A 67 -4.65 3.23 11.13
N PHE A 68 -3.81 4.13 10.63
CA PHE A 68 -3.99 4.73 9.30
C PHE A 68 -3.81 3.71 8.17
N SER A 69 -2.93 2.72 8.32
CA SER A 69 -2.63 1.72 7.30
C SER A 69 -3.85 0.86 6.91
N TYR A 70 -4.84 0.72 7.79
CA TYR A 70 -6.11 0.06 7.46
C TYR A 70 -6.91 0.79 6.37
N GLY A 71 -6.70 2.08 6.20
CA GLY A 71 -7.29 2.85 5.12
C GLY A 71 -6.71 2.50 3.75
N GLY A 72 -5.44 2.06 3.70
CA GLY A 72 -4.74 1.74 2.46
C GLY A 72 -5.48 0.79 1.53
N PRO A 73 -5.97 -0.36 1.99
CA PRO A 73 -6.78 -1.28 1.18
C PRO A 73 -8.14 -0.74 0.77
N ILE A 74 -8.61 0.36 1.33
CA ILE A 74 -9.98 0.87 1.16
C ILE A 74 -10.03 2.06 0.22
N TYR A 75 -9.22 3.11 0.48
CA TYR A 75 -9.28 4.33 -0.33
C TYR A 75 -8.70 4.14 -1.74
N ALA A 76 -9.01 5.07 -2.65
CA ALA A 76 -8.61 5.01 -4.06
C ALA A 76 -9.03 3.70 -4.77
N GLY A 77 -10.18 3.18 -4.38
CA GLY A 77 -10.69 1.88 -4.83
C GLY A 77 -10.18 0.73 -3.98
N THR A 78 -11.09 -0.08 -3.46
CA THR A 78 -10.70 -1.20 -2.59
C THR A 78 -9.79 -2.19 -3.29
N ASN A 79 -9.02 -2.96 -2.53
CA ASN A 79 -8.14 -3.97 -3.12
C ASN A 79 -8.92 -5.01 -3.95
N GLU A 80 -10.19 -5.30 -3.58
CA GLU A 80 -11.09 -6.16 -4.34
C GLU A 80 -11.42 -5.55 -5.71
N ILE A 81 -11.75 -4.27 -5.75
CA ILE A 81 -12.00 -3.54 -7.01
C ILE A 81 -10.74 -3.49 -7.87
N GLN A 82 -9.57 -3.29 -7.26
CA GLN A 82 -8.30 -3.29 -7.97
C GLN A 82 -7.99 -4.69 -8.57
N LYS A 83 -8.30 -5.77 -7.83
CA LYS A 83 -8.18 -7.15 -8.34
C LYS A 83 -9.12 -7.40 -9.52
N ASN A 84 -10.36 -6.89 -9.47
CA ASN A 84 -11.30 -6.99 -10.59
C ASN A 84 -10.78 -6.24 -11.83
N ILE A 85 -10.22 -5.04 -11.65
CA ILE A 85 -9.60 -4.29 -12.75
C ILE A 85 -8.46 -5.08 -13.41
N ILE A 86 -7.63 -5.74 -12.60
CA ILE A 86 -6.55 -6.59 -13.09
C ILE A 86 -7.13 -7.78 -13.86
N ALA A 87 -8.12 -8.46 -13.27
CA ALA A 87 -8.76 -9.62 -13.89
C ALA A 87 -9.37 -9.29 -15.25
N GLU A 88 -10.16 -8.22 -15.32
CA GLU A 88 -10.88 -7.83 -16.52
C GLU A 88 -9.96 -7.21 -17.58
N ARG A 89 -9.12 -6.25 -17.19
CA ARG A 89 -8.38 -5.42 -18.15
C ARG A 89 -6.98 -5.93 -18.47
N LEU A 90 -6.32 -6.62 -17.54
CA LEU A 90 -4.98 -7.14 -17.73
C LEU A 90 -5.01 -8.60 -18.18
N LEU A 91 -5.84 -9.42 -17.55
CA LEU A 91 -5.93 -10.85 -17.84
C LEU A 91 -7.04 -11.20 -18.85
N GLY A 92 -7.94 -10.26 -19.17
CA GLY A 92 -9.03 -10.48 -20.12
C GLY A 92 -10.07 -11.49 -19.65
N LEU A 93 -10.24 -11.66 -18.34
CA LEU A 93 -11.23 -12.55 -17.78
C LEU A 93 -12.64 -11.97 -17.95
N PRO A 94 -13.67 -12.81 -18.16
CA PRO A 94 -15.05 -12.36 -18.25
C PRO A 94 -15.52 -11.76 -16.90
N LYS A 95 -16.46 -10.81 -16.99
CA LYS A 95 -17.14 -10.23 -15.82
C LYS A 95 -18.02 -11.24 -15.12
#